data_a97caa720b75787ef554df0c974976d6
#
_entry.id   a97caa720b75787ef554df0c974976d6
#
_cell.length_a   1.000
_cell.length_b   1.000
_cell.length_c   1.000
_cell.angle_alpha   90.00
_cell.angle_beta   90.00
_cell.angle_gamma   90.00
#
_symmetry.space_group_name_H-M   'P 1'
#
loop_
_entity.id
_entity.type
_entity.pdbx_description
1 polymer ?
#
loop_
_entity_poly.entity_id
_entity_poly.type
_entity_poly.pdbx_seq_one_letter_code
_entity_poly.pdbx_strand_id
1 'polypeptide(L)'
;MRDYPKLTAEEAAQLISNGQTVAFSGFTPAGAPKAIPSAIAARSKQEQAQGRELRIGVITGASTGRSLDGALASAGAILFRTPYQNDPELRKSINEGRTNFFDMHLSMLPQAVRYGFLGPVHWAVIEACDVTPDGEITLTSSVGAAPTFCHKAEKILIELNAFHPRSLMGFHDIFEPEDPPHRKPLMLCRVSDRIGTTSIKVDPRKIGGIVATNAPDEVGGFSEISPTTQQIGDNVANFLAGEIKRGLLPGAFLPVQSGVGDTANAVLKAMGDCKEIPPFDMHTEVIQDAVIALMKAGKVRFAGGCSLTVSNPTLKDVYANIEFFRPKLVLRPQEISNSPELVRRLGIISINTAIEVDICGNVNSTHIMGRQLMSGIGGSGDFARNAFLSIFTCPSLAKGGKISPIVPQVAHLDSSEHSVQVIITDQGVADLRGKSPMQRANAIIEHCAHPDYRGLLRDYLALAGHSHSPQTLRNAYAMHLAFADSGDMRAAKFTK
;
A
#
# COMPACT_ATOMS: atom_id res chain seq x y z
N MET A 1 31.33 -4.61 -26.00
CA MET A 1 30.16 -4.24 -25.17
C MET A 1 28.93 -4.91 -25.76
N ARG A 2 28.12 -5.53 -24.94
CA ARG A 2 26.89 -6.19 -25.45
C ARG A 2 25.87 -5.10 -25.78
N ASP A 3 25.41 -5.08 -27.02
CA ASP A 3 24.27 -4.23 -27.42
C ASP A 3 23.00 -5.05 -27.27
N TYR A 4 22.04 -4.58 -26.46
CA TYR A 4 20.79 -5.27 -26.26
C TYR A 4 19.85 -5.04 -27.43
N PRO A 5 19.01 -6.04 -27.82
CA PRO A 5 18.02 -5.85 -28.88
C PRO A 5 17.10 -4.66 -28.56
N LYS A 6 16.97 -3.76 -29.52
CA LYS A 6 16.00 -2.66 -29.47
C LYS A 6 14.70 -3.16 -30.06
N LEU A 7 13.63 -3.09 -29.31
CA LEU A 7 12.31 -3.59 -29.69
C LEU A 7 11.28 -2.48 -29.65
N THR A 8 10.24 -2.60 -30.46
CA THR A 8 8.97 -1.90 -30.20
C THR A 8 8.21 -2.59 -29.07
N ALA A 9 7.20 -1.94 -28.50
CA ALA A 9 6.37 -2.54 -27.49
C ALA A 9 5.61 -3.78 -28.02
N GLU A 10 5.19 -3.73 -29.27
CA GLU A 10 4.51 -4.82 -29.98
C GLU A 10 5.43 -6.03 -30.19
N GLU A 11 6.69 -5.80 -30.62
CA GLU A 11 7.68 -6.87 -30.74
C GLU A 11 7.98 -7.51 -29.40
N ALA A 12 8.12 -6.70 -28.33
CA ALA A 12 8.31 -7.20 -26.97
C ALA A 12 7.09 -8.04 -26.50
N ALA A 13 5.87 -7.58 -26.78
CA ALA A 13 4.65 -8.33 -26.46
C ALA A 13 4.55 -9.66 -27.21
N GLN A 14 5.12 -9.80 -28.41
CA GLN A 14 5.13 -11.08 -29.17
C GLN A 14 5.99 -12.16 -28.49
N LEU A 15 6.95 -11.80 -27.67
CA LEU A 15 7.81 -12.75 -26.94
C LEU A 15 7.06 -13.46 -25.80
N ILE A 16 5.96 -12.90 -25.32
CA ILE A 16 5.20 -13.40 -24.18
C ILE A 16 4.09 -14.33 -24.68
N SER A 17 4.07 -15.57 -24.18
CA SER A 17 3.12 -16.61 -24.59
C SER A 17 1.95 -16.74 -23.62
N ASN A 18 0.83 -17.29 -24.11
CA ASN A 18 -0.33 -17.63 -23.27
C ASN A 18 0.06 -18.51 -22.08
N GLY A 19 -0.48 -18.25 -20.91
CA GLY A 19 -0.25 -19.02 -19.69
C GLY A 19 1.04 -18.67 -18.93
N GLN A 20 1.92 -17.84 -19.50
CA GLN A 20 3.15 -17.42 -18.80
C GLN A 20 2.88 -16.47 -17.65
N THR A 21 3.73 -16.52 -16.63
CA THR A 21 3.75 -15.54 -15.54
C THR A 21 4.73 -14.43 -15.86
N VAL A 22 4.25 -13.20 -15.81
CA VAL A 22 5.00 -11.98 -16.05
C VAL A 22 5.01 -11.13 -14.78
N ALA A 23 6.19 -10.82 -14.30
CA ALA A 23 6.40 -9.92 -13.17
C ALA A 23 6.73 -8.50 -13.68
N PHE A 24 6.00 -7.50 -13.21
CA PHE A 24 6.20 -6.12 -13.62
C PHE A 24 6.75 -5.28 -12.48
N SER A 25 7.74 -4.42 -12.76
CA SER A 25 8.17 -3.41 -11.79
C SER A 25 7.05 -2.42 -11.48
N GLY A 26 7.29 -1.58 -10.51
CA GLY A 26 6.33 -0.59 -10.03
C GLY A 26 5.84 -0.90 -8.62
N PHE A 27 5.59 0.19 -7.90
CA PHE A 27 4.93 0.16 -6.62
C PHE A 27 4.00 1.37 -6.56
N THR A 28 2.69 1.17 -6.53
CA THR A 28 1.69 2.13 -6.98
C THR A 28 1.89 2.44 -8.49
N PRO A 29 1.32 3.47 -9.11
CA PRO A 29 1.64 3.81 -10.49
C PRO A 29 3.10 4.25 -10.73
N ALA A 30 3.89 4.49 -9.67
CA ALA A 30 5.29 4.90 -9.78
C ALA A 30 6.18 3.76 -10.26
N GLY A 31 7.01 4.01 -11.27
CA GLY A 31 8.00 3.05 -11.79
C GLY A 31 7.39 1.82 -12.46
N ALA A 32 6.13 1.88 -12.87
CA ALA A 32 5.44 0.79 -13.57
C ALA A 32 5.63 0.91 -15.08
N PRO A 33 5.93 -0.17 -15.80
CA PRO A 33 5.95 -0.21 -17.25
C PRO A 33 4.59 0.16 -17.84
N LYS A 34 4.59 0.82 -18.99
CA LYS A 34 3.37 1.38 -19.61
C LYS A 34 3.16 0.89 -21.05
N ALA A 35 4.23 0.82 -21.82
CA ALA A 35 4.16 0.48 -23.25
C ALA A 35 3.98 -1.02 -23.47
N ILE A 36 4.82 -1.86 -22.86
CA ILE A 36 4.74 -3.32 -23.04
C ILE A 36 3.42 -3.89 -22.53
N PRO A 37 2.93 -3.58 -21.31
CA PRO A 37 1.65 -4.11 -20.85
C PRO A 37 0.46 -3.63 -21.73
N SER A 38 0.48 -2.40 -22.22
CA SER A 38 -0.52 -1.91 -23.16
C SER A 38 -0.49 -2.68 -24.48
N ALA A 39 0.69 -3.02 -25.00
CA ALA A 39 0.86 -3.83 -26.20
C ALA A 39 0.40 -5.29 -26.00
N ILE A 40 0.67 -5.89 -24.81
CA ILE A 40 0.14 -7.20 -24.44
C ILE A 40 -1.39 -7.19 -24.43
N ALA A 41 -1.99 -6.14 -23.84
CA ALA A 41 -3.45 -5.98 -23.81
C ALA A 41 -4.05 -5.85 -25.22
N ALA A 42 -3.42 -5.06 -26.10
CA ALA A 42 -3.85 -4.92 -27.50
C ALA A 42 -3.75 -6.25 -28.25
N ARG A 43 -2.64 -6.97 -28.08
CA ARG A 43 -2.46 -8.31 -28.67
C ARG A 43 -3.48 -9.31 -28.13
N SER A 44 -3.78 -9.32 -26.83
CA SER A 44 -4.80 -10.20 -26.26
C SER A 44 -6.17 -9.99 -26.93
N LYS A 45 -6.58 -8.74 -27.17
CA LYS A 45 -7.82 -8.45 -27.90
C LYS A 45 -7.80 -8.96 -29.36
N GLN A 46 -6.65 -8.85 -30.03
CA GLN A 46 -6.48 -9.37 -31.40
C GLN A 46 -6.57 -10.90 -31.46
N GLU A 47 -5.92 -11.58 -30.49
CA GLU A 47 -5.99 -13.04 -30.38
C GLU A 47 -7.43 -13.51 -30.12
N GLN A 48 -8.14 -12.85 -29.20
CA GLN A 48 -9.54 -13.15 -28.88
C GLN A 48 -10.45 -12.97 -30.11
N ALA A 49 -10.24 -11.91 -30.91
CA ALA A 49 -11.01 -11.70 -32.17
C ALA A 49 -10.77 -12.82 -33.19
N GLN A 50 -9.70 -13.59 -33.04
CA GLN A 50 -9.35 -14.73 -33.87
C GLN A 50 -9.69 -16.08 -33.23
N GLY A 51 -10.41 -16.07 -32.10
CA GLY A 51 -10.78 -17.27 -31.35
C GLY A 51 -9.62 -17.94 -30.57
N ARG A 52 -8.51 -17.23 -30.37
CA ARG A 52 -7.37 -17.70 -29.59
C ARG A 52 -7.32 -16.96 -28.24
N GLU A 53 -6.70 -17.59 -27.25
CA GLU A 53 -6.55 -17.02 -25.94
C GLU A 53 -5.11 -16.50 -25.72
N LEU A 54 -4.99 -15.30 -25.16
CA LEU A 54 -3.75 -14.78 -24.60
C LEU A 54 -4.05 -14.19 -23.23
N ARG A 55 -3.76 -14.95 -22.18
CA ARG A 55 -3.85 -14.55 -20.79
C ARG A 55 -2.56 -14.87 -20.05
N ILE A 56 -2.16 -14.02 -19.13
CA ILE A 56 -0.91 -14.15 -18.36
C ILE A 56 -1.18 -14.05 -16.87
N GLY A 57 -0.33 -14.73 -16.08
CA GLY A 57 -0.23 -14.47 -14.65
C GLY A 57 0.50 -13.14 -14.45
N VAL A 58 -0.03 -12.26 -13.59
CA VAL A 58 0.53 -10.92 -13.33
C VAL A 58 0.95 -10.79 -11.88
N ILE A 59 2.24 -10.54 -11.67
CA ILE A 59 2.83 -10.26 -10.35
C ILE A 59 3.42 -8.84 -10.40
N THR A 60 3.15 -8.02 -9.39
CA THR A 60 3.72 -6.66 -9.28
C THR A 60 4.17 -6.39 -7.85
N GLY A 61 4.82 -5.26 -7.59
CA GLY A 61 5.17 -4.85 -6.23
C GLY A 61 3.92 -4.55 -5.36
N ALA A 62 3.03 -3.74 -5.90
CA ALA A 62 1.72 -3.41 -5.32
C ALA A 62 0.73 -3.09 -6.45
N SER A 63 -0.13 -2.06 -6.34
CA SER A 63 -0.94 -1.58 -7.47
C SER A 63 -0.05 -1.00 -8.58
N THR A 64 -0.61 -0.85 -9.77
CA THR A 64 0.00 -0.16 -10.90
C THR A 64 -1.02 0.80 -11.55
N GLY A 65 -0.65 1.40 -12.67
CA GLY A 65 -1.48 2.38 -13.34
C GLY A 65 -2.45 1.78 -14.37
N ARG A 66 -3.15 2.69 -15.02
CA ARG A 66 -4.13 2.38 -16.08
C ARG A 66 -3.52 1.62 -17.26
N SER A 67 -2.28 1.96 -17.63
CA SER A 67 -1.56 1.34 -18.75
C SER A 67 -1.14 -0.12 -18.49
N LEU A 68 -1.13 -0.57 -17.24
CA LEU A 68 -0.83 -1.95 -16.86
C LEU A 68 -2.09 -2.65 -16.34
N ASP A 69 -2.45 -2.43 -15.06
CA ASP A 69 -3.59 -3.10 -14.43
C ASP A 69 -4.90 -2.86 -15.22
N GLY A 70 -5.17 -1.59 -15.57
CA GLY A 70 -6.38 -1.22 -16.31
C GLY A 70 -6.42 -1.78 -17.72
N ALA A 71 -5.32 -1.69 -18.48
CA ALA A 71 -5.25 -2.16 -19.86
C ALA A 71 -5.40 -3.69 -19.94
N LEU A 72 -4.65 -4.44 -19.11
CA LEU A 72 -4.71 -5.90 -19.10
C LEU A 72 -6.07 -6.42 -18.62
N ALA A 73 -6.66 -5.80 -17.59
CA ALA A 73 -7.98 -6.16 -17.08
C ALA A 73 -9.08 -5.90 -18.12
N SER A 74 -9.06 -4.73 -18.78
CA SER A 74 -10.03 -4.37 -19.83
C SER A 74 -9.92 -5.27 -21.07
N ALA A 75 -8.76 -5.86 -21.30
CA ALA A 75 -8.52 -6.82 -22.37
C ALA A 75 -8.87 -8.27 -21.98
N GLY A 76 -9.22 -8.55 -20.71
CA GLY A 76 -9.40 -9.91 -20.22
C GLY A 76 -8.11 -10.75 -20.24
N ALA A 77 -6.94 -10.08 -20.22
CA ALA A 77 -5.62 -10.70 -20.41
C ALA A 77 -5.01 -11.28 -19.13
N ILE A 78 -5.72 -11.27 -18.00
CA ILE A 78 -5.18 -11.66 -16.69
C ILE A 78 -5.74 -13.02 -16.26
N LEU A 79 -4.87 -14.00 -16.02
CA LEU A 79 -5.21 -15.29 -15.40
C LEU A 79 -5.33 -15.13 -13.88
N PHE A 80 -4.28 -14.60 -13.27
CA PHE A 80 -4.26 -14.26 -11.85
C PHE A 80 -3.48 -12.97 -11.61
N ARG A 81 -3.74 -12.31 -10.49
CA ARG A 81 -3.10 -11.08 -10.07
C ARG A 81 -2.79 -11.10 -8.57
N THR A 82 -1.59 -10.66 -8.20
CA THR A 82 -1.14 -10.53 -6.80
C THR A 82 -0.09 -9.40 -6.71
N PRO A 83 0.19 -8.77 -5.56
CA PRO A 83 -0.40 -8.95 -4.23
C PRO A 83 -1.44 -7.89 -3.86
N TYR A 84 -1.57 -6.81 -4.64
CA TYR A 84 -2.39 -5.65 -4.31
C TYR A 84 -2.82 -4.92 -5.57
N GLN A 85 -4.02 -4.37 -5.61
CA GLN A 85 -4.53 -3.61 -6.74
C GLN A 85 -5.34 -2.38 -6.29
N ASN A 86 -5.44 -1.37 -7.17
CA ASN A 86 -6.27 -0.18 -6.95
C ASN A 86 -6.88 0.38 -8.25
N ASP A 87 -6.83 -0.40 -9.33
CA ASP A 87 -7.41 0.00 -10.62
C ASP A 87 -8.90 -0.37 -10.69
N PRO A 88 -9.79 0.53 -11.15
CA PRO A 88 -11.23 0.27 -11.22
C PRO A 88 -11.62 -0.89 -12.14
N GLU A 89 -10.97 -1.04 -13.31
CA GLU A 89 -11.28 -2.11 -14.26
C GLU A 89 -10.81 -3.46 -13.72
N LEU A 90 -9.63 -3.50 -13.11
CA LEU A 90 -9.14 -4.71 -12.48
C LEU A 90 -10.02 -5.10 -11.28
N ARG A 91 -10.40 -4.14 -10.44
CA ARG A 91 -11.32 -4.37 -9.31
C ARG A 91 -12.65 -4.96 -9.78
N LYS A 92 -13.21 -4.41 -10.87
CA LYS A 92 -14.43 -4.93 -11.49
C LYS A 92 -14.23 -6.38 -11.95
N SER A 93 -13.15 -6.64 -12.68
CA SER A 93 -12.82 -7.99 -13.16
C SER A 93 -12.70 -9.03 -12.03
N ILE A 94 -12.07 -8.64 -10.90
CA ILE A 94 -11.93 -9.48 -9.71
C ILE A 94 -13.30 -9.75 -9.07
N ASN A 95 -14.09 -8.71 -8.83
CA ASN A 95 -15.39 -8.84 -8.18
C ASN A 95 -16.43 -9.60 -9.03
N GLU A 96 -16.25 -9.63 -10.35
CA GLU A 96 -17.03 -10.44 -11.28
C GLU A 96 -16.48 -11.88 -11.46
N GLY A 97 -15.38 -12.24 -10.79
CA GLY A 97 -14.78 -13.57 -10.87
C GLY A 97 -14.05 -13.87 -12.18
N ARG A 98 -13.75 -12.86 -13.01
CA ARG A 98 -13.02 -13.02 -14.29
C ARG A 98 -11.51 -13.09 -14.11
N THR A 99 -10.98 -12.50 -13.03
CA THR A 99 -9.56 -12.54 -12.66
C THR A 99 -9.42 -13.20 -11.30
N ASN A 100 -8.61 -14.24 -11.19
CA ASN A 100 -8.21 -14.81 -9.91
C ASN A 100 -7.29 -13.82 -9.20
N PHE A 101 -7.68 -13.38 -8.01
CA PHE A 101 -6.88 -12.45 -7.21
C PHE A 101 -6.62 -13.04 -5.84
N PHE A 102 -5.40 -12.91 -5.38
CA PHE A 102 -5.04 -13.19 -4.00
C PHE A 102 -4.07 -12.11 -3.51
N ASP A 103 -4.41 -11.52 -2.40
CA ASP A 103 -3.56 -10.54 -1.73
C ASP A 103 -2.65 -11.23 -0.71
N MET A 104 -1.61 -10.55 -0.32
CA MET A 104 -0.70 -10.97 0.73
C MET A 104 -0.01 -9.76 1.34
N HIS A 105 0.56 -9.92 2.51
CA HIS A 105 1.45 -8.91 3.07
C HIS A 105 2.58 -8.58 2.10
N LEU A 106 2.81 -7.30 1.85
CA LEU A 106 3.76 -6.87 0.82
C LEU A 106 5.19 -7.29 1.11
N SER A 107 5.56 -7.40 2.41
CA SER A 107 6.87 -7.94 2.81
C SER A 107 7.10 -9.39 2.39
N MET A 108 6.02 -10.16 2.23
CA MET A 108 6.08 -11.60 1.92
C MET A 108 6.19 -11.89 0.43
N LEU A 109 5.80 -10.98 -0.44
CA LEU A 109 5.77 -11.23 -1.89
C LEU A 109 7.15 -11.60 -2.46
N PRO A 110 8.25 -10.85 -2.19
CA PRO A 110 9.57 -11.23 -2.73
C PRO A 110 10.00 -12.62 -2.26
N GLN A 111 9.74 -12.97 -1.00
CA GLN A 111 10.02 -14.29 -0.47
C GLN A 111 9.21 -15.37 -1.17
N ALA A 112 7.91 -15.17 -1.37
CA ALA A 112 7.05 -16.13 -2.05
C ALA A 112 7.51 -16.40 -3.49
N VAL A 113 8.00 -15.38 -4.18
CA VAL A 113 8.61 -15.51 -5.51
C VAL A 113 9.93 -16.29 -5.43
N ARG A 114 10.82 -15.95 -4.49
CA ARG A 114 12.11 -16.63 -4.33
C ARG A 114 11.97 -18.10 -3.96
N TYR A 115 11.00 -18.44 -3.11
CA TYR A 115 10.71 -19.81 -2.68
C TYR A 115 9.96 -20.64 -3.74
N GLY A 116 9.52 -20.01 -4.83
CA GLY A 116 8.78 -20.68 -5.90
C GLY A 116 7.32 -20.97 -5.57
N PHE A 117 6.76 -20.37 -4.50
CA PHE A 117 5.36 -20.59 -4.09
C PHE A 117 4.35 -20.05 -5.12
N LEU A 118 4.77 -19.12 -5.98
CA LEU A 118 3.95 -18.55 -7.05
C LEU A 118 4.23 -19.18 -8.42
N GLY A 119 5.01 -20.27 -8.47
CA GLY A 119 5.47 -20.88 -9.69
C GLY A 119 6.62 -20.11 -10.37
N PRO A 120 6.98 -20.49 -11.61
CA PRO A 120 8.06 -19.85 -12.35
C PRO A 120 7.67 -18.43 -12.79
N VAL A 121 8.63 -17.52 -12.78
CA VAL A 121 8.52 -16.20 -13.41
C VAL A 121 9.22 -16.28 -14.77
N HIS A 122 8.46 -16.30 -15.86
CA HIS A 122 9.01 -16.41 -17.20
C HIS A 122 9.63 -15.11 -17.68
N TRP A 123 8.95 -14.00 -17.41
CA TRP A 123 9.40 -12.66 -17.81
C TRP A 123 9.34 -11.69 -16.65
N ALA A 124 10.36 -10.85 -16.52
CA ALA A 124 10.29 -9.60 -15.77
C ALA A 124 10.26 -8.43 -16.76
N VAL A 125 9.28 -7.55 -16.61
CA VAL A 125 9.18 -6.30 -17.39
C VAL A 125 9.47 -5.16 -16.45
N ILE A 126 10.59 -4.46 -16.67
CA ILE A 126 11.17 -3.52 -15.71
C ILE A 126 11.27 -2.13 -16.32
N GLU A 127 10.65 -1.14 -15.70
CA GLU A 127 10.90 0.25 -16.03
C GLU A 127 12.23 0.70 -15.39
N ALA A 128 13.11 1.29 -16.20
CA ALA A 128 14.42 1.75 -15.79
C ALA A 128 14.76 3.12 -16.40
N CYS A 129 15.58 3.92 -15.72
CA CYS A 129 16.14 5.16 -16.26
C CYS A 129 17.53 4.94 -16.88
N ASP A 130 18.19 3.84 -16.56
CA ASP A 130 19.45 3.45 -17.17
C ASP A 130 19.68 1.93 -17.13
N VAL A 131 20.42 1.42 -18.10
CA VAL A 131 20.92 0.04 -18.16
C VAL A 131 22.29 0.00 -18.78
N THR A 132 23.24 -0.65 -18.10
CA THR A 132 24.61 -0.77 -18.60
C THR A 132 24.80 -2.05 -19.44
N PRO A 133 25.82 -2.08 -20.34
CA PRO A 133 26.10 -3.26 -21.17
C PRO A 133 26.42 -4.53 -20.38
N ASP A 134 26.84 -4.42 -19.14
CA ASP A 134 27.17 -5.52 -18.24
C ASP A 134 26.04 -5.87 -17.26
N GLY A 135 24.83 -5.34 -17.48
CA GLY A 135 23.60 -5.76 -16.80
C GLY A 135 23.32 -5.06 -15.47
N GLU A 136 23.78 -3.82 -15.28
CA GLU A 136 23.31 -2.99 -14.18
C GLU A 136 22.09 -2.20 -14.61
N ILE A 137 20.98 -2.33 -13.85
CA ILE A 137 19.69 -1.70 -14.11
C ILE A 137 19.45 -0.66 -13.03
N THR A 138 19.34 0.61 -13.39
CA THR A 138 18.93 1.69 -12.50
C THR A 138 17.42 1.91 -12.65
N LEU A 139 16.69 1.68 -11.58
CA LEU A 139 15.22 1.85 -11.54
C LEU A 139 14.82 3.32 -11.63
N THR A 140 13.53 3.57 -11.77
CA THR A 140 12.93 4.92 -11.81
C THR A 140 12.42 5.34 -10.43
N SER A 141 11.17 5.73 -10.31
CA SER A 141 10.55 6.31 -9.11
C SER A 141 10.12 5.27 -8.05
N SER A 142 10.36 3.97 -8.28
CA SER A 142 10.09 2.93 -7.28
C SER A 142 11.06 1.76 -7.38
N VAL A 143 11.16 0.99 -6.30
CA VAL A 143 11.90 -0.27 -6.26
C VAL A 143 10.95 -1.46 -6.24
N GLY A 144 9.95 -1.46 -5.36
CA GLY A 144 9.00 -2.56 -5.23
C GLY A 144 9.69 -3.90 -5.01
N ALA A 145 9.28 -4.92 -5.76
CA ALA A 145 9.88 -6.24 -5.80
C ALA A 145 10.77 -6.45 -7.05
N ALA A 146 11.09 -5.38 -7.79
CA ALA A 146 11.86 -5.46 -9.04
C ALA A 146 13.20 -6.21 -8.92
N PRO A 147 14.01 -6.08 -7.83
CA PRO A 147 15.21 -6.88 -7.67
C PRO A 147 14.95 -8.37 -7.72
N THR A 148 13.99 -8.85 -6.94
CA THR A 148 13.58 -10.26 -6.91
C THR A 148 13.05 -10.73 -8.27
N PHE A 149 12.26 -9.90 -8.95
CA PHE A 149 11.76 -10.24 -10.29
C PHE A 149 12.90 -10.39 -11.29
N CYS A 150 13.87 -9.47 -11.30
CA CYS A 150 15.07 -9.55 -12.15
C CYS A 150 15.88 -10.82 -11.89
N HIS A 151 16.07 -11.17 -10.63
CA HIS A 151 16.88 -12.34 -10.27
C HIS A 151 16.16 -13.66 -10.55
N LYS A 152 14.85 -13.74 -10.35
CA LYS A 152 14.08 -14.98 -10.49
C LYS A 152 13.51 -15.22 -11.88
N ALA A 153 13.26 -14.19 -12.68
CA ALA A 153 12.76 -14.35 -14.04
C ALA A 153 13.77 -15.06 -14.96
N GLU A 154 13.23 -15.85 -15.88
CA GLU A 154 14.03 -16.49 -16.94
C GLU A 154 14.61 -15.46 -17.90
N LYS A 155 13.81 -14.46 -18.27
CA LYS A 155 14.16 -13.36 -19.17
C LYS A 155 13.64 -12.02 -18.66
N ILE A 156 14.28 -10.95 -19.11
CA ILE A 156 13.94 -9.57 -18.70
C ILE A 156 13.70 -8.73 -19.96
N LEU A 157 12.61 -7.97 -19.96
CA LEU A 157 12.38 -6.86 -20.88
C LEU A 157 12.49 -5.55 -20.12
N ILE A 158 13.12 -4.56 -20.71
CA ILE A 158 13.34 -3.25 -20.08
C ILE A 158 12.56 -2.19 -20.86
N GLU A 159 11.67 -1.45 -20.16
CA GLU A 159 11.22 -0.16 -20.64
C GLU A 159 12.20 0.92 -20.16
N LEU A 160 13.04 1.39 -21.07
CA LEU A 160 13.99 2.47 -20.79
C LEU A 160 13.27 3.81 -20.95
N ASN A 161 12.88 4.40 -19.81
CA ASN A 161 11.99 5.57 -19.77
C ASN A 161 12.81 6.87 -19.61
N ALA A 162 12.92 7.64 -20.69
CA ALA A 162 13.66 8.89 -20.73
C ALA A 162 13.01 10.05 -19.93
N PHE A 163 11.76 9.90 -19.49
CA PHE A 163 11.11 10.87 -18.60
C PHE A 163 11.83 10.96 -17.24
N HIS A 164 12.38 9.84 -16.77
CA HIS A 164 13.10 9.76 -15.51
C HIS A 164 14.61 10.00 -15.75
N PRO A 165 15.20 10.99 -15.06
CA PRO A 165 16.62 11.33 -15.31
C PRO A 165 17.55 10.29 -14.71
N ARG A 166 18.70 10.06 -15.36
CA ARG A 166 19.79 9.21 -14.85
C ARG A 166 20.32 9.67 -13.49
N SER A 167 20.11 10.94 -13.13
CA SER A 167 20.49 11.49 -11.82
C SER A 167 19.70 10.88 -10.65
N LEU A 168 18.67 10.06 -10.90
CA LEU A 168 18.05 9.19 -9.89
C LEU A 168 18.99 8.11 -9.33
N MET A 169 20.09 7.79 -10.04
CA MET A 169 21.14 6.95 -9.47
C MET A 169 21.61 7.52 -8.13
N GLY A 170 21.59 6.66 -7.08
CA GLY A 170 21.90 7.06 -5.71
C GLY A 170 20.68 7.34 -4.82
N PHE A 171 19.43 7.40 -5.35
CA PHE A 171 18.22 7.37 -4.54
C PHE A 171 17.87 5.97 -4.05
N HIS A 172 18.32 4.95 -4.76
CA HIS A 172 18.02 3.55 -4.46
C HIS A 172 19.00 2.97 -3.43
N ASP A 173 18.49 2.03 -2.61
CA ASP A 173 19.23 1.23 -1.64
C ASP A 173 18.72 -0.21 -1.77
N ILE A 174 19.21 -0.90 -2.79
CA ILE A 174 18.71 -2.21 -3.20
C ILE A 174 19.44 -3.30 -2.42
N PHE A 175 18.72 -3.95 -1.54
CA PHE A 175 19.19 -5.07 -0.74
C PHE A 175 18.15 -6.18 -0.73
N GLU A 176 18.56 -7.40 -1.00
CA GLU A 176 17.75 -8.60 -0.84
C GLU A 176 18.31 -9.44 0.31
N PRO A 177 17.50 -9.75 1.33
CA PRO A 177 17.93 -10.63 2.40
C PRO A 177 18.21 -12.03 1.89
N GLU A 178 19.19 -12.71 2.48
CA GLU A 178 19.42 -14.13 2.25
C GLU A 178 18.16 -14.94 2.68
N ASP A 179 17.94 -16.06 2.02
CA ASP A 179 16.83 -16.94 2.37
C ASP A 179 17.16 -17.80 3.61
N PRO A 180 16.15 -18.22 4.39
CA PRO A 180 16.38 -19.12 5.51
C PRO A 180 17.07 -20.44 5.05
N PRO A 181 17.92 -21.05 5.91
CA PRO A 181 18.19 -20.69 7.30
C PRO A 181 19.35 -19.67 7.46
N HIS A 182 19.90 -19.13 6.39
CA HIS A 182 21.10 -18.29 6.39
C HIS A 182 20.82 -16.79 6.50
N ARG A 183 19.55 -16.41 6.70
CA ARG A 183 19.14 -15.01 6.81
C ARG A 183 19.81 -14.31 7.99
N LYS A 184 20.51 -13.22 7.69
CA LYS A 184 21.17 -12.38 8.69
C LYS A 184 20.27 -11.23 9.13
N PRO A 185 20.48 -10.65 10.33
CA PRO A 185 19.80 -9.43 10.75
C PRO A 185 20.02 -8.29 9.75
N LEU A 186 18.99 -7.50 9.50
CA LEU A 186 19.10 -6.32 8.63
C LEU A 186 19.86 -5.22 9.38
N MET A 187 21.02 -4.80 8.86
CA MET A 187 21.91 -3.83 9.50
C MET A 187 21.46 -2.37 9.22
N LEU A 188 20.17 -2.10 9.45
CA LEU A 188 19.52 -0.81 9.31
C LEU A 188 19.02 -0.37 10.68
N CYS A 189 19.77 0.50 11.37
CA CYS A 189 19.49 0.98 12.74
C CYS A 189 18.83 2.37 12.75
N ARG A 190 18.96 3.13 11.65
CA ARG A 190 18.32 4.42 11.43
C ARG A 190 17.60 4.40 10.08
N VAL A 191 16.59 5.21 9.94
CA VAL A 191 15.87 5.32 8.66
C VAL A 191 16.80 5.75 7.52
N SER A 192 17.83 6.53 7.82
CA SER A 192 18.83 7.02 6.84
C SER A 192 19.93 6.03 6.48
N ASP A 193 20.08 4.90 7.20
CA ASP A 193 21.13 3.93 6.90
C ASP A 193 20.92 3.29 5.52
N ARG A 194 21.99 3.00 4.81
CA ARG A 194 21.97 2.30 3.52
C ARG A 194 22.76 1.01 3.65
N ILE A 195 22.20 -0.07 3.16
CA ILE A 195 22.76 -1.43 3.31
C ILE A 195 22.92 -2.17 1.97
N GLY A 196 22.46 -1.58 0.89
CA GLY A 196 22.44 -2.18 -0.44
C GLY A 196 23.22 -1.39 -1.50
N THR A 197 22.88 -1.65 -2.74
CA THR A 197 23.45 -1.05 -3.94
C THR A 197 22.49 -0.03 -4.56
N THR A 198 23.01 0.78 -5.49
CA THR A 198 22.21 1.81 -6.19
C THR A 198 21.56 1.29 -7.47
N SER A 199 21.88 0.07 -7.89
CA SER A 199 21.38 -0.59 -9.11
C SER A 199 21.17 -2.09 -8.88
N ILE A 200 20.35 -2.72 -9.74
CA ILE A 200 20.18 -4.18 -9.77
C ILE A 200 21.23 -4.75 -10.72
N LYS A 201 22.02 -5.72 -10.28
CA LYS A 201 22.97 -6.44 -11.14
C LYS A 201 22.38 -7.77 -11.60
N VAL A 202 22.29 -7.97 -12.91
CA VAL A 202 21.80 -9.24 -13.49
C VAL A 202 22.82 -9.81 -14.51
N ASP A 203 22.68 -11.08 -14.83
CA ASP A 203 23.36 -11.63 -15.99
C ASP A 203 22.81 -10.93 -17.27
N PRO A 204 23.65 -10.23 -18.03
CA PRO A 204 23.21 -9.50 -19.22
C PRO A 204 22.57 -10.41 -20.30
N ARG A 205 22.79 -11.74 -20.25
CA ARG A 205 22.16 -12.72 -21.15
C ARG A 205 20.66 -12.90 -20.86
N LYS A 206 20.18 -12.51 -19.67
CA LYS A 206 18.76 -12.53 -19.32
C LYS A 206 17.98 -11.39 -19.99
N ILE A 207 18.65 -10.28 -20.35
CA ILE A 207 18.00 -9.13 -20.98
C ILE A 207 17.67 -9.46 -22.42
N GLY A 208 16.38 -9.70 -22.69
CA GLY A 208 15.86 -10.07 -24.01
C GLY A 208 15.63 -8.90 -24.95
N GLY A 209 15.48 -7.69 -24.42
CA GLY A 209 15.30 -6.48 -25.23
C GLY A 209 15.00 -5.23 -24.43
N ILE A 210 15.15 -4.08 -25.10
CA ILE A 210 14.88 -2.76 -24.55
C ILE A 210 13.83 -2.07 -25.43
N VAL A 211 12.79 -1.56 -24.81
CA VAL A 211 11.77 -0.68 -25.41
C VAL A 211 12.01 0.73 -24.90
N ALA A 212 12.26 1.68 -25.79
CA ALA A 212 12.45 3.08 -25.42
C ALA A 212 11.09 3.76 -25.20
N THR A 213 10.94 4.45 -24.08
CA THR A 213 9.73 5.19 -23.72
C THR A 213 10.07 6.59 -23.18
N ASN A 214 9.06 7.46 -23.13
CA ASN A 214 9.17 8.79 -22.52
C ASN A 214 7.78 9.17 -21.97
N ALA A 215 7.39 8.55 -20.88
CA ALA A 215 6.06 8.72 -20.30
C ALA A 215 6.16 8.97 -18.78
N PRO A 216 5.40 9.93 -18.22
CA PRO A 216 5.37 10.17 -16.79
C PRO A 216 4.68 9.01 -16.06
N ASP A 217 4.87 8.97 -14.73
CA ASP A 217 4.09 8.08 -13.86
C ASP A 217 2.61 8.44 -13.89
N GLU A 218 1.75 7.44 -13.83
CA GLU A 218 0.28 7.60 -13.87
C GLU A 218 -0.31 7.90 -12.48
N VAL A 219 0.43 8.63 -11.66
CA VAL A 219 -0.05 9.05 -10.33
C VAL A 219 -1.12 10.10 -10.49
N GLY A 220 -2.34 9.81 -10.02
CA GLY A 220 -3.45 10.75 -9.99
C GLY A 220 -3.20 11.89 -8.99
N GLY A 221 -3.90 13.02 -9.18
CA GLY A 221 -3.95 14.07 -8.17
C GLY A 221 -4.67 13.60 -6.91
N PHE A 222 -4.32 14.16 -5.76
CA PHE A 222 -5.04 13.94 -4.51
C PHE A 222 -6.23 14.90 -4.44
N SER A 223 -7.32 14.44 -3.79
CA SER A 223 -8.49 15.29 -3.55
C SER A 223 -8.18 16.36 -2.51
N GLU A 224 -8.99 17.43 -2.50
CA GLU A 224 -8.92 18.42 -1.43
C GLU A 224 -9.29 17.81 -0.08
N ILE A 225 -8.64 18.31 0.97
CA ILE A 225 -8.90 17.87 2.34
C ILE A 225 -10.31 18.30 2.75
N SER A 226 -11.17 17.37 3.04
CA SER A 226 -12.54 17.62 3.52
C SER A 226 -12.54 17.99 5.01
N PRO A 227 -13.61 18.63 5.52
CA PRO A 227 -13.74 18.89 6.96
C PRO A 227 -13.61 17.61 7.81
N THR A 228 -14.15 16.50 7.37
CA THR A 228 -14.06 15.20 8.05
C THR A 228 -12.62 14.70 8.13
N THR A 229 -11.89 14.69 7.00
CA THR A 229 -10.49 14.24 6.98
C THR A 229 -9.57 15.20 7.73
N GLN A 230 -9.85 16.51 7.71
CA GLN A 230 -9.14 17.51 8.53
C GLN A 230 -9.33 17.21 10.02
N GLN A 231 -10.57 16.95 10.47
CA GLN A 231 -10.84 16.64 11.89
C GLN A 231 -10.14 15.36 12.33
N ILE A 232 -10.10 14.33 11.48
CA ILE A 232 -9.33 13.11 11.74
C ILE A 232 -7.85 13.45 11.90
N GLY A 233 -7.29 14.25 10.99
CA GLY A 233 -5.90 14.70 11.05
C GLY A 233 -5.58 15.45 12.36
N ASP A 234 -6.44 16.38 12.74
CA ASP A 234 -6.30 17.15 13.98
C ASP A 234 -6.36 16.25 15.22
N ASN A 235 -7.28 15.29 15.24
CA ASN A 235 -7.41 14.30 16.33
C ASN A 235 -6.15 13.44 16.45
N VAL A 236 -5.54 12.99 15.33
CA VAL A 236 -4.27 12.26 15.32
C VAL A 236 -3.13 13.13 15.86
N ALA A 237 -2.98 14.37 15.36
CA ALA A 237 -1.92 15.27 15.79
C ALA A 237 -2.02 15.59 17.28
N ASN A 238 -3.22 15.91 17.77
CA ASN A 238 -3.49 16.19 19.17
C ASN A 238 -3.22 14.97 20.07
N PHE A 239 -3.60 13.77 19.63
CA PHE A 239 -3.32 12.54 20.36
C PHE A 239 -1.80 12.33 20.51
N LEU A 240 -1.04 12.43 19.40
CA LEU A 240 0.41 12.25 19.40
C LEU A 240 1.11 13.32 20.25
N ALA A 241 0.69 14.59 20.18
CA ALA A 241 1.18 15.66 21.03
C ALA A 241 0.91 15.38 22.51
N GLY A 242 -0.26 14.82 22.83
CA GLY A 242 -0.61 14.38 24.17
C GLY A 242 0.29 13.24 24.66
N GLU A 243 0.64 12.27 23.81
CA GLU A 243 1.55 11.17 24.14
C GLU A 243 2.96 11.67 24.45
N ILE A 244 3.45 12.67 23.70
CA ILE A 244 4.73 13.32 23.99
C ILE A 244 4.70 14.00 25.37
N LYS A 245 3.65 14.79 25.63
CA LYS A 245 3.50 15.51 26.92
C LYS A 245 3.43 14.57 28.12
N ARG A 246 2.87 13.36 27.94
CA ARG A 246 2.80 12.32 28.98
C ARG A 246 4.08 11.49 29.10
N GLY A 247 5.08 11.70 28.25
CA GLY A 247 6.30 10.92 28.19
C GLY A 247 6.12 9.48 27.68
N LEU A 248 5.01 9.19 27.01
CA LEU A 248 4.72 7.88 26.38
C LEU A 248 5.33 7.75 24.98
N LEU A 249 5.66 8.87 24.36
CA LEU A 249 6.51 8.94 23.18
C LEU A 249 7.80 9.69 23.50
N PRO A 250 8.95 9.27 22.94
CA PRO A 250 10.21 9.97 23.12
C PRO A 250 10.13 11.42 22.62
N GLY A 251 10.79 12.36 23.30
CA GLY A 251 10.83 13.76 22.88
C GLY A 251 11.50 13.98 21.51
N ALA A 252 12.39 13.07 21.08
CA ALA A 252 12.99 13.08 19.75
C ALA A 252 12.02 12.57 18.67
N PHE A 253 10.87 12.06 19.06
CA PHE A 253 9.85 11.41 18.26
C PHE A 253 10.34 10.14 17.55
N LEU A 254 9.40 9.27 17.18
CA LEU A 254 9.68 8.02 16.47
C LEU A 254 9.41 8.18 14.99
N PRO A 255 10.01 7.34 14.13
CA PRO A 255 9.70 7.36 12.71
C PRO A 255 8.24 7.02 12.43
N VAL A 256 7.68 7.64 11.39
CA VAL A 256 6.26 7.52 11.03
C VAL A 256 6.11 6.72 9.74
N GLN A 257 5.13 5.82 9.74
CA GLN A 257 4.55 5.25 8.53
C GLN A 257 3.15 5.83 8.34
N SER A 258 2.85 6.26 7.13
CA SER A 258 1.54 6.76 6.75
C SER A 258 0.99 5.95 5.56
N GLY A 259 -0.30 5.64 5.59
CA GLY A 259 -1.01 5.10 4.44
C GLY A 259 -1.07 6.08 3.26
N VAL A 260 -1.86 5.74 2.25
CA VAL A 260 -2.05 6.55 1.02
C VAL A 260 -3.46 7.13 1.02
N GLY A 261 -3.63 8.31 0.41
CA GLY A 261 -4.93 8.93 0.15
C GLY A 261 -5.24 10.15 1.02
N ASP A 262 -6.48 10.65 0.90
CA ASP A 262 -6.88 11.96 1.42
C ASP A 262 -6.76 12.06 2.95
N THR A 263 -7.16 11.01 3.68
CA THR A 263 -7.01 10.96 5.14
C THR A 263 -5.55 10.98 5.56
N ALA A 264 -4.70 10.23 4.87
CA ALA A 264 -3.26 10.20 5.14
C ALA A 264 -2.61 11.58 4.91
N ASN A 265 -3.00 12.27 3.83
CA ASN A 265 -2.53 13.63 3.55
C ASN A 265 -2.99 14.62 4.62
N ALA A 266 -4.25 14.53 5.08
CA ALA A 266 -4.76 15.38 6.15
C ALA A 266 -4.01 15.15 7.48
N VAL A 267 -3.74 13.89 7.82
CA VAL A 267 -2.95 13.53 9.00
C VAL A 267 -1.53 14.10 8.92
N LEU A 268 -0.83 13.89 7.80
CA LEU A 268 0.53 14.42 7.63
C LEU A 268 0.55 15.95 7.70
N LYS A 269 -0.43 16.62 7.08
CA LYS A 269 -0.57 18.07 7.17
C LYS A 269 -0.76 18.52 8.63
N ALA A 270 -1.71 17.94 9.36
CA ALA A 270 -1.98 18.29 10.75
C ALA A 270 -0.77 18.04 11.66
N MET A 271 -0.02 16.93 11.46
CA MET A 271 1.24 16.69 12.15
C MET A 271 2.31 17.72 11.80
N GLY A 272 2.33 18.19 10.56
CA GLY A 272 3.23 19.23 10.09
C GLY A 272 2.97 20.57 10.78
N ASP A 273 1.70 20.93 10.89
CA ASP A 273 1.24 22.20 11.49
C ASP A 273 1.32 22.20 13.03
N CYS A 274 1.34 21.02 13.66
CA CYS A 274 1.40 20.89 15.12
C CYS A 274 2.80 21.22 15.65
N LYS A 275 2.90 22.27 16.49
CA LYS A 275 4.17 22.75 17.05
C LYS A 275 4.77 21.78 18.09
N GLU A 276 3.93 21.06 18.80
CA GLU A 276 4.32 20.09 19.83
C GLU A 276 4.96 18.83 19.25
N ILE A 277 4.68 18.49 17.99
CA ILE A 277 5.35 17.39 17.30
C ILE A 277 6.66 17.92 16.72
N PRO A 278 7.84 17.42 17.14
CA PRO A 278 9.12 17.87 16.60
C PRO A 278 9.33 17.38 15.16
N PRO A 279 10.37 17.86 14.44
CA PRO A 279 10.76 17.26 13.17
C PRO A 279 11.04 15.75 13.32
N PHE A 280 10.58 14.95 12.34
CA PHE A 280 10.61 13.49 12.42
C PHE A 280 11.15 12.84 11.14
N ASP A 281 11.45 11.56 11.23
CA ASP A 281 11.80 10.73 10.08
C ASP A 281 10.60 9.88 9.65
N MET A 282 10.59 9.45 8.41
CA MET A 282 9.57 8.52 7.88
C MET A 282 10.20 7.23 7.40
N HIS A 283 9.67 6.11 7.86
CA HIS A 283 9.91 4.78 7.30
C HIS A 283 8.57 4.21 6.86
N THR A 284 8.33 4.25 5.56
CA THR A 284 6.99 4.04 4.98
C THR A 284 7.09 3.23 3.69
N GLU A 285 5.96 2.89 3.10
CA GLU A 285 5.91 2.29 1.76
C GLU A 285 5.99 3.35 0.68
N VAL A 286 5.15 4.38 0.81
CA VAL A 286 4.88 5.38 -0.22
C VAL A 286 5.27 6.75 0.28
N ILE A 287 6.11 7.43 -0.50
CA ILE A 287 6.46 8.83 -0.29
C ILE A 287 5.57 9.67 -1.20
N GLN A 288 4.69 10.49 -0.59
CA GLN A 288 3.64 11.27 -1.28
C GLN A 288 3.98 12.76 -1.31
N ASP A 289 3.20 13.55 -2.05
CA ASP A 289 3.35 15.01 -2.15
C ASP A 289 3.44 15.71 -0.78
N ALA A 290 2.61 15.29 0.18
CA ALA A 290 2.64 15.83 1.54
C ALA A 290 4.00 15.64 2.23
N VAL A 291 4.66 14.49 2.00
CA VAL A 291 6.00 14.22 2.56
C VAL A 291 7.05 15.15 1.96
N ILE A 292 6.99 15.37 0.65
CA ILE A 292 7.90 16.29 -0.06
C ILE A 292 7.72 17.72 0.44
N ALA A 293 6.47 18.16 0.62
CA ALA A 293 6.16 19.49 1.18
C ALA A 293 6.70 19.63 2.61
N LEU A 294 6.47 18.65 3.47
CA LEU A 294 6.98 18.64 4.85
C LEU A 294 8.51 18.59 4.92
N MET A 295 9.15 17.90 3.97
CA MET A 295 10.62 17.86 3.87
C MET A 295 11.18 19.22 3.49
N LYS A 296 10.56 19.95 2.55
CA LYS A 296 10.92 21.31 2.19
C LYS A 296 10.71 22.28 3.35
N ALA A 297 9.66 22.06 4.15
CA ALA A 297 9.40 22.85 5.37
C ALA A 297 10.31 22.48 6.56
N GLY A 298 11.19 21.46 6.43
CA GLY A 298 12.08 21.00 7.49
C GLY A 298 11.40 20.19 8.59
N LYS A 299 10.13 19.80 8.40
CA LYS A 299 9.37 18.98 9.37
C LYS A 299 9.66 17.48 9.22
N VAL A 300 9.89 17.02 7.99
CA VAL A 300 10.42 15.67 7.72
C VAL A 300 11.92 15.80 7.44
N ARG A 301 12.75 15.16 8.27
CA ARG A 301 14.21 15.19 8.14
C ARG A 301 14.69 14.22 7.08
N PHE A 302 14.15 13.00 7.10
CA PHE A 302 14.51 11.92 6.19
C PHE A 302 13.29 11.03 5.92
N ALA A 303 13.16 10.52 4.69
CA ALA A 303 12.15 9.55 4.34
C ALA A 303 12.76 8.36 3.57
N GLY A 304 12.51 7.15 4.09
CA GLY A 304 12.78 5.89 3.42
C GLY A 304 11.48 5.21 3.05
N GLY A 305 11.37 4.77 1.80
CA GLY A 305 10.15 4.12 1.29
C GLY A 305 10.44 3.18 0.13
N CYS A 306 9.38 2.65 -0.45
CA CYS A 306 9.45 1.75 -1.60
C CYS A 306 9.24 2.50 -2.93
N SER A 307 8.48 3.60 -2.88
CA SER A 307 8.15 4.40 -4.05
C SER A 307 8.01 5.88 -3.75
N LEU A 308 8.36 6.68 -4.74
CA LEU A 308 8.09 8.11 -4.82
C LEU A 308 6.81 8.30 -5.64
N THR A 309 5.67 8.18 -4.96
CA THR A 309 4.34 8.27 -5.58
C THR A 309 3.79 9.68 -5.39
N VAL A 310 4.27 10.56 -6.21
CA VAL A 310 3.94 11.98 -6.17
C VAL A 310 3.33 12.43 -7.49
N SER A 311 2.57 13.51 -7.45
CA SER A 311 2.04 14.14 -8.67
C SER A 311 3.17 14.53 -9.63
N ASN A 312 2.89 14.60 -10.93
CA ASN A 312 3.88 14.96 -11.93
C ASN A 312 4.54 16.34 -11.70
N PRO A 313 3.82 17.38 -11.23
CA PRO A 313 4.48 18.63 -10.84
C PRO A 313 5.48 18.46 -9.71
N THR A 314 5.12 17.72 -8.66
CA THR A 314 6.01 17.43 -7.52
C THR A 314 7.20 16.58 -7.95
N LEU A 315 6.99 15.58 -8.83
CA LEU A 315 8.07 14.74 -9.35
C LEU A 315 9.09 15.58 -10.13
N LYS A 316 8.63 16.50 -10.97
CA LYS A 316 9.50 17.45 -11.70
C LYS A 316 10.27 18.37 -10.74
N ASP A 317 9.62 18.84 -9.67
CA ASP A 317 10.28 19.64 -8.63
C ASP A 317 11.37 18.85 -7.90
N VAL A 318 11.11 17.59 -7.56
CA VAL A 318 12.12 16.69 -6.98
C VAL A 318 13.31 16.51 -7.93
N TYR A 319 13.06 16.32 -9.24
CA TYR A 319 14.13 16.16 -10.23
C TYR A 319 14.94 17.44 -10.46
N ALA A 320 14.27 18.60 -10.45
CA ALA A 320 14.96 19.90 -10.55
C ALA A 320 15.81 20.22 -9.32
N ASN A 321 15.45 19.70 -8.15
CA ASN A 321 16.12 19.96 -6.87
C ASN A 321 16.77 18.68 -6.31
N ILE A 322 17.28 17.82 -7.17
CA ILE A 322 17.71 16.46 -6.82
C ILE A 322 18.79 16.44 -5.72
N GLU A 323 19.70 17.41 -5.70
CA GLU A 323 20.78 17.50 -4.70
C GLU A 323 20.25 17.86 -3.29
N PHE A 324 19.12 18.56 -3.21
CA PHE A 324 18.44 18.81 -1.93
C PHE A 324 17.80 17.53 -1.38
N PHE A 325 17.23 16.69 -2.26
CA PHE A 325 16.49 15.50 -1.84
C PHE A 325 17.38 14.25 -1.68
N ARG A 326 18.46 14.12 -2.46
CA ARG A 326 19.37 12.96 -2.42
C ARG A 326 19.84 12.56 -1.02
N PRO A 327 20.25 13.47 -0.11
CA PRO A 327 20.64 13.12 1.25
C PRO A 327 19.47 12.85 2.19
N LYS A 328 18.21 13.06 1.75
CA LYS A 328 17.01 13.01 2.58
C LYS A 328 16.00 11.94 2.16
N LEU A 329 16.20 11.32 0.99
CA LEU A 329 15.31 10.30 0.45
C LEU A 329 16.07 9.02 0.12
N VAL A 330 15.40 7.89 0.33
CA VAL A 330 15.88 6.58 -0.11
C VAL A 330 14.72 5.70 -0.55
N LEU A 331 14.90 5.02 -1.68
CA LEU A 331 13.94 4.04 -2.20
C LEU A 331 14.51 2.62 -2.02
N ARG A 332 13.74 1.74 -1.39
CA ARG A 332 14.15 0.38 -0.99
C ARG A 332 13.21 -0.68 -1.56
N PRO A 333 13.69 -1.93 -1.68
CA PRO A 333 12.79 -3.06 -1.91
C PRO A 333 11.69 -3.11 -0.85
N GLN A 334 10.48 -3.52 -1.26
CA GLN A 334 9.34 -3.62 -0.34
C GLN A 334 9.58 -4.62 0.81
N GLU A 335 10.41 -5.64 0.60
CA GLU A 335 10.81 -6.57 1.67
C GLU A 335 11.60 -5.87 2.78
N ILE A 336 12.25 -4.74 2.47
CA ILE A 336 12.99 -3.92 3.43
C ILE A 336 12.10 -2.82 4.02
N SER A 337 11.38 -2.06 3.18
CA SER A 337 10.49 -0.99 3.68
C SER A 337 9.39 -1.55 4.60
N ASN A 338 8.85 -2.73 4.26
CA ASN A 338 7.77 -3.39 4.99
C ASN A 338 8.26 -4.47 5.97
N SER A 339 9.58 -4.57 6.20
CA SER A 339 10.14 -5.61 7.07
C SER A 339 9.59 -5.54 8.50
N PRO A 340 8.89 -6.58 8.99
CA PRO A 340 8.45 -6.64 10.38
C PRO A 340 9.57 -6.45 11.41
N GLU A 341 10.78 -6.94 11.10
CA GLU A 341 11.97 -6.77 11.92
C GLU A 341 12.34 -5.28 12.06
N LEU A 342 12.40 -4.56 10.94
CA LEU A 342 12.75 -3.14 10.93
C LEU A 342 11.66 -2.27 11.56
N VAL A 343 10.39 -2.54 11.25
CA VAL A 343 9.25 -1.82 11.85
C VAL A 343 9.33 -1.89 13.38
N ARG A 344 9.58 -3.08 13.93
CA ARG A 344 9.71 -3.27 15.38
C ARG A 344 10.97 -2.63 15.95
N ARG A 345 12.11 -2.78 15.32
CA ARG A 345 13.38 -2.25 15.78
C ARG A 345 13.43 -0.72 15.76
N LEU A 346 12.91 -0.11 14.69
CA LEU A 346 12.87 1.36 14.57
C LEU A 346 11.81 2.01 15.47
N GLY A 347 10.83 1.23 15.95
CA GLY A 347 9.76 1.73 16.79
C GLY A 347 8.77 2.61 16.02
N ILE A 348 8.26 2.12 14.90
CA ILE A 348 7.43 2.91 13.99
C ILE A 348 6.09 3.31 14.64
N ILE A 349 5.66 4.56 14.43
CA ILE A 349 4.27 4.98 14.60
C ILE A 349 3.57 4.71 13.27
N SER A 350 2.66 3.73 13.27
CA SER A 350 1.94 3.28 12.07
C SER A 350 0.54 3.89 12.03
N ILE A 351 0.19 4.56 10.94
CA ILE A 351 -1.11 5.21 10.74
C ILE A 351 -1.71 4.70 9.43
N ASN A 352 -2.77 3.90 9.54
CA ASN A 352 -3.47 3.27 8.42
C ASN A 352 -4.96 3.61 8.43
N THR A 353 -5.64 3.38 7.30
CA THR A 353 -7.08 3.62 7.17
C THR A 353 -7.86 2.32 7.23
N ALA A 354 -9.08 2.39 7.76
CA ALA A 354 -10.04 1.31 7.80
C ALA A 354 -11.27 1.62 6.94
N ILE A 355 -11.91 0.60 6.39
CA ILE A 355 -13.26 0.67 5.84
C ILE A 355 -14.27 0.57 6.98
N GLU A 356 -14.07 -0.38 7.89
CA GLU A 356 -14.88 -0.55 9.08
C GLU A 356 -14.06 -1.09 10.26
N VAL A 357 -14.52 -0.82 11.46
CA VAL A 357 -13.94 -1.25 12.74
C VAL A 357 -15.05 -1.79 13.61
N ASP A 358 -14.86 -2.95 14.24
CA ASP A 358 -15.82 -3.44 15.20
C ASP A 358 -15.58 -2.93 16.63
N ILE A 359 -16.55 -3.17 17.49
CA ILE A 359 -16.51 -2.71 18.89
C ILE A 359 -15.39 -3.36 19.71
N CYS A 360 -14.78 -4.46 19.25
CA CYS A 360 -13.60 -5.07 19.89
C CYS A 360 -12.29 -4.45 19.40
N GLY A 361 -12.33 -3.74 18.25
CA GLY A 361 -11.16 -3.13 17.61
C GLY A 361 -10.54 -3.99 16.51
N ASN A 362 -11.28 -4.97 15.97
CA ASN A 362 -10.91 -5.61 14.72
C ASN A 362 -11.14 -4.65 13.56
N VAL A 363 -10.29 -4.73 12.53
CA VAL A 363 -10.31 -3.82 11.38
C VAL A 363 -10.48 -4.60 10.08
N ASN A 364 -11.39 -4.12 9.24
CA ASN A 364 -11.51 -4.43 7.83
C ASN A 364 -11.05 -3.20 7.02
N SER A 365 -10.04 -3.38 6.18
CA SER A 365 -9.51 -2.35 5.29
C SER A 365 -9.63 -2.70 3.81
N THR A 366 -10.22 -3.85 3.46
CA THR A 366 -10.19 -4.42 2.11
C THR A 366 -11.54 -4.65 1.46
N HIS A 367 -12.58 -5.01 2.22
CA HIS A 367 -13.85 -5.46 1.67
C HIS A 367 -15.04 -4.59 2.10
N ILE A 368 -15.94 -4.30 1.16
CA ILE A 368 -17.24 -3.70 1.45
C ILE A 368 -18.29 -4.81 1.56
N MET A 369 -19.08 -4.78 2.62
CA MET A 369 -20.16 -5.74 2.89
C MET A 369 -19.67 -7.20 2.86
N GLY A 370 -18.44 -7.45 3.27
CA GLY A 370 -17.81 -8.78 3.32
C GLY A 370 -17.59 -9.47 1.98
N ARG A 371 -17.97 -8.86 0.86
CA ARG A 371 -17.95 -9.52 -0.45
C ARG A 371 -17.14 -8.75 -1.51
N GLN A 372 -17.28 -7.45 -1.57
CA GLN A 372 -16.68 -6.66 -2.64
C GLN A 372 -15.27 -6.20 -2.24
N LEU A 373 -14.27 -6.77 -2.89
CA LEU A 373 -12.89 -6.34 -2.73
C LEU A 373 -12.72 -4.90 -3.22
N MET A 374 -12.07 -4.07 -2.44
CA MET A 374 -11.68 -2.70 -2.81
C MET A 374 -10.24 -2.62 -3.30
N SER A 375 -9.31 -3.28 -2.60
CA SER A 375 -7.88 -3.17 -2.91
C SER A 375 -7.10 -4.46 -2.63
N GLY A 376 -6.88 -4.79 -1.39
CA GLY A 376 -6.04 -5.84 -0.81
C GLY A 376 -5.45 -5.34 0.50
N ILE A 377 -4.86 -6.23 1.30
CA ILE A 377 -4.32 -5.89 2.62
C ILE A 377 -3.15 -4.88 2.55
N GLY A 378 -2.40 -4.89 1.43
CA GLY A 378 -1.23 -4.02 1.29
C GLY A 378 -0.19 -4.26 2.37
N GLY A 379 0.44 -3.16 2.81
CA GLY A 379 1.41 -3.19 3.90
C GLY A 379 0.83 -2.90 5.28
N SER A 380 -0.45 -2.60 5.39
CA SER A 380 -1.04 -2.20 6.68
C SER A 380 -0.81 -3.23 7.78
N GLY A 381 -0.91 -4.53 7.46
CA GLY A 381 -0.64 -5.62 8.40
C GLY A 381 0.84 -5.75 8.76
N ASP A 382 1.76 -5.51 7.83
CA ASP A 382 3.21 -5.51 8.09
C ASP A 382 3.57 -4.46 9.14
N PHE A 383 3.03 -3.26 8.99
CA PHE A 383 3.29 -2.15 9.92
C PHE A 383 2.48 -2.28 11.21
N ALA A 384 1.16 -2.41 11.15
CA ALA A 384 0.30 -2.35 12.31
C ALA A 384 0.65 -3.39 13.37
N ARG A 385 0.92 -4.64 12.99
CA ARG A 385 1.28 -5.71 13.92
C ARG A 385 2.62 -5.49 14.60
N ASN A 386 3.54 -4.77 13.98
CA ASN A 386 4.92 -4.63 14.43
C ASN A 386 5.27 -3.22 14.92
N ALA A 387 4.36 -2.27 14.77
CA ALA A 387 4.55 -0.89 15.20
C ALA A 387 4.73 -0.76 16.71
N PHE A 388 5.44 0.28 17.13
CA PHE A 388 5.44 0.75 18.52
C PHE A 388 4.05 1.27 18.90
N LEU A 389 3.45 2.06 18.00
CA LEU A 389 2.10 2.58 18.13
C LEU A 389 1.32 2.35 16.81
N SER A 390 0.27 1.54 16.88
CA SER A 390 -0.60 1.21 15.75
C SER A 390 -1.91 1.99 15.84
N ILE A 391 -2.12 2.90 14.89
CA ILE A 391 -3.30 3.74 14.77
C ILE A 391 -4.06 3.37 13.49
N PHE A 392 -5.37 3.14 13.62
CA PHE A 392 -6.27 3.08 12.47
C PHE A 392 -7.24 4.25 12.48
N THR A 393 -7.47 4.82 11.31
CA THR A 393 -8.37 5.95 11.12
C THR A 393 -9.49 5.60 10.15
N CYS A 394 -10.69 6.10 10.41
CA CYS A 394 -11.81 6.06 9.45
C CYS A 394 -12.75 7.23 9.72
N PRO A 395 -13.55 7.68 8.74
CA PRO A 395 -14.67 8.57 9.03
C PRO A 395 -15.69 7.87 9.92
N SER A 396 -16.45 8.61 10.71
CA SER A 396 -17.52 8.03 11.54
C SER A 396 -18.79 7.72 10.76
N LEU A 397 -18.93 8.28 9.54
CA LEU A 397 -20.06 8.09 8.64
C LEU A 397 -19.60 7.89 7.19
N ALA A 398 -20.38 7.11 6.44
CA ALA A 398 -20.25 6.95 5.00
C ALA A 398 -21.63 7.02 4.31
N LYS A 399 -21.61 7.16 2.97
CA LYS A 399 -22.82 7.21 2.11
C LYS A 399 -23.91 8.15 2.64
N GLY A 400 -23.55 9.39 2.97
CA GLY A 400 -24.50 10.41 3.44
C GLY A 400 -25.17 10.03 4.77
N GLY A 401 -24.44 9.38 5.68
CA GLY A 401 -24.89 9.00 7.00
C GLY A 401 -25.65 7.66 7.09
N LYS A 402 -25.80 6.95 5.97
CA LYS A 402 -26.51 5.66 5.92
C LYS A 402 -25.65 4.45 6.35
N ILE A 403 -24.34 4.63 6.42
CA ILE A 403 -23.40 3.60 6.86
C ILE A 403 -22.59 4.15 8.03
N SER A 404 -22.47 3.35 9.08
CA SER A 404 -21.49 3.53 10.15
C SER A 404 -20.28 2.64 9.87
N PRO A 405 -19.07 3.19 9.77
CA PRO A 405 -17.83 2.40 9.80
C PRO A 405 -17.56 1.73 11.15
N ILE A 406 -18.19 2.18 12.23
CA ILE A 406 -18.15 1.48 13.52
C ILE A 406 -19.32 0.52 13.59
N VAL A 407 -19.04 -0.78 13.72
CA VAL A 407 -20.01 -1.88 13.63
C VAL A 407 -19.88 -2.86 14.80
N PRO A 408 -20.90 -3.70 15.08
CA PRO A 408 -20.78 -4.76 16.08
C PRO A 408 -19.68 -5.77 15.77
N GLN A 409 -19.59 -6.22 14.50
CA GLN A 409 -18.60 -7.17 13.99
C GLN A 409 -18.22 -6.78 12.56
N VAL A 410 -16.94 -6.74 12.25
CA VAL A 410 -16.47 -6.51 10.88
C VAL A 410 -16.88 -7.65 9.96
N ALA A 411 -17.26 -7.30 8.73
CA ALA A 411 -17.71 -8.29 7.74
C ALA A 411 -16.54 -9.03 7.06
N HIS A 412 -15.33 -8.53 7.20
CA HIS A 412 -14.06 -9.13 6.80
C HIS A 412 -12.99 -8.71 7.80
N LEU A 413 -11.98 -9.54 8.04
CA LEU A 413 -10.95 -9.29 9.05
C LEU A 413 -9.55 -9.21 8.40
N ASP A 414 -8.96 -8.02 8.41
CA ASP A 414 -7.58 -7.79 7.96
C ASP A 414 -6.62 -7.62 9.13
N SER A 415 -7.00 -6.88 10.17
CA SER A 415 -6.20 -6.69 11.38
C SER A 415 -7.03 -7.00 12.61
N SER A 416 -6.58 -8.00 13.40
CA SER A 416 -7.26 -8.37 14.63
C SER A 416 -7.06 -7.33 15.73
N GLU A 417 -7.93 -7.33 16.73
CA GLU A 417 -7.86 -6.49 17.93
C GLU A 417 -6.47 -6.51 18.62
N HIS A 418 -5.72 -7.61 18.48
CA HIS A 418 -4.39 -7.77 19.06
C HIS A 418 -3.32 -6.91 18.39
N SER A 419 -3.56 -6.45 17.17
CA SER A 419 -2.65 -5.60 16.38
C SER A 419 -3.09 -4.14 16.33
N VAL A 420 -4.25 -3.80 16.90
CA VAL A 420 -4.86 -2.46 16.86
C VAL A 420 -4.81 -1.83 18.25
N GLN A 421 -4.11 -0.71 18.36
CA GLN A 421 -3.90 -0.04 19.64
C GLN A 421 -4.75 1.21 19.80
N VAL A 422 -4.99 1.95 18.71
CA VAL A 422 -5.75 3.20 18.76
C VAL A 422 -6.65 3.30 17.52
N ILE A 423 -7.91 3.67 17.74
CA ILE A 423 -8.86 4.03 16.66
C ILE A 423 -9.14 5.53 16.75
N ILE A 424 -9.10 6.21 15.61
CA ILE A 424 -9.37 7.64 15.51
C ILE A 424 -10.37 7.89 14.38
N THR A 425 -11.43 8.62 14.71
CA THR A 425 -12.41 9.12 13.74
C THR A 425 -12.51 10.64 13.83
N ASP A 426 -13.36 11.24 13.02
CA ASP A 426 -13.72 12.66 13.14
C ASP A 426 -14.44 12.97 14.47
N GLN A 427 -14.99 11.96 15.17
CA GLN A 427 -15.63 12.12 16.48
C GLN A 427 -14.65 12.17 17.64
N GLY A 428 -13.45 11.55 17.51
CA GLY A 428 -12.46 11.52 18.57
C GLY A 428 -11.55 10.29 18.52
N VAL A 429 -11.01 9.93 19.70
CA VAL A 429 -9.94 8.95 19.88
C VAL A 429 -10.35 7.87 20.87
N ALA A 430 -10.28 6.62 20.48
CA ALA A 430 -10.38 5.45 21.36
C ALA A 430 -8.98 4.82 21.52
N ASP A 431 -8.35 5.07 22.65
CA ASP A 431 -7.12 4.37 23.07
C ASP A 431 -7.51 3.01 23.65
N LEU A 432 -7.07 1.95 22.98
CA LEU A 432 -7.45 0.56 23.30
C LEU A 432 -6.37 -0.17 24.11
N ARG A 433 -5.23 0.48 24.35
CA ARG A 433 -4.10 -0.13 25.07
C ARG A 433 -4.50 -0.48 26.51
N GLY A 434 -4.16 -1.68 26.95
CA GLY A 434 -4.44 -2.16 28.30
C GLY A 434 -5.92 -2.33 28.64
N LYS A 435 -6.82 -2.44 27.63
CA LYS A 435 -8.26 -2.56 27.82
C LYS A 435 -8.76 -3.95 27.44
N SER A 436 -9.68 -4.47 28.26
CA SER A 436 -10.46 -5.67 27.95
C SER A 436 -11.43 -5.41 26.79
N PRO A 437 -11.95 -6.46 26.11
CA PRO A 437 -12.89 -6.29 25.00
C PRO A 437 -14.10 -5.41 25.37
N MET A 438 -14.66 -5.54 26.57
CA MET A 438 -15.76 -4.69 27.03
C MET A 438 -15.32 -3.22 27.20
N GLN A 439 -14.13 -2.98 27.74
CA GLN A 439 -13.61 -1.61 27.88
C GLN A 439 -13.28 -0.99 26.51
N ARG A 440 -12.80 -1.80 25.55
CA ARG A 440 -12.61 -1.38 24.17
C ARG A 440 -13.93 -0.98 23.53
N ALA A 441 -14.97 -1.82 23.67
CA ALA A 441 -16.29 -1.56 23.12
C ALA A 441 -16.86 -0.22 23.61
N ASN A 442 -16.78 0.02 24.93
CA ASN A 442 -17.23 1.30 25.48
C ASN A 442 -16.41 2.47 24.92
N ALA A 443 -15.08 2.36 24.84
CA ALA A 443 -14.22 3.42 24.35
C ALA A 443 -14.51 3.74 22.86
N ILE A 444 -14.65 2.71 22.00
CA ILE A 444 -14.93 2.88 20.57
C ILE A 444 -16.32 3.51 20.37
N ILE A 445 -17.34 3.01 21.04
CA ILE A 445 -18.71 3.54 20.92
C ILE A 445 -18.77 5.00 21.38
N GLU A 446 -18.18 5.33 22.53
CA GLU A 446 -18.27 6.68 23.08
C GLU A 446 -17.47 7.71 22.30
N HIS A 447 -16.27 7.34 21.85
CA HIS A 447 -15.32 8.31 21.29
C HIS A 447 -15.21 8.27 19.77
N CYS A 448 -15.55 7.16 19.10
CA CYS A 448 -15.36 7.00 17.66
C CYS A 448 -16.64 6.83 16.86
N ALA A 449 -17.71 6.29 17.45
CA ALA A 449 -18.98 6.16 16.74
C ALA A 449 -19.69 7.52 16.58
N HIS A 450 -20.33 7.72 15.43
CA HIS A 450 -21.19 8.90 15.22
C HIS A 450 -22.37 8.89 16.19
N PRO A 451 -22.82 10.05 16.71
CA PRO A 451 -23.97 10.13 17.62
C PRO A 451 -25.21 9.39 17.15
N ASP A 452 -25.54 9.42 15.85
CA ASP A 452 -26.68 8.74 15.26
C ASP A 452 -26.65 7.21 15.41
N TYR A 453 -25.49 6.63 15.65
CA TYR A 453 -25.29 5.19 15.77
C TYR A 453 -24.93 4.72 17.20
N ARG A 454 -24.56 5.65 18.10
CA ARG A 454 -24.18 5.28 19.47
C ARG A 454 -25.27 4.54 20.22
N GLY A 455 -26.54 4.99 20.07
CA GLY A 455 -27.70 4.33 20.68
C GLY A 455 -27.80 2.87 20.23
N LEU A 456 -27.80 2.65 18.92
CA LEU A 456 -27.89 1.32 18.34
C LEU A 456 -26.76 0.39 18.80
N LEU A 457 -25.50 0.90 18.84
CA LEU A 457 -24.35 0.11 19.29
C LEU A 457 -24.39 -0.19 20.80
N ARG A 458 -24.93 0.71 21.62
CA ARG A 458 -25.17 0.46 23.05
C ARG A 458 -26.25 -0.60 23.27
N ASP A 459 -27.34 -0.57 22.50
CA ASP A 459 -28.38 -1.59 22.55
C ASP A 459 -27.81 -2.97 22.19
N TYR A 460 -26.96 -3.04 21.17
CA TYR A 460 -26.21 -4.27 20.86
C TYR A 460 -25.36 -4.74 22.04
N LEU A 461 -24.56 -3.84 22.62
CA LEU A 461 -23.69 -4.15 23.75
C LEU A 461 -24.50 -4.65 24.99
N ALA A 462 -25.65 -4.05 25.25
CA ALA A 462 -26.51 -4.48 26.33
C ALA A 462 -27.10 -5.91 26.11
N LEU A 463 -27.39 -6.26 24.86
CA LEU A 463 -27.82 -7.62 24.51
C LEU A 463 -26.73 -8.67 24.61
N ALA A 464 -25.49 -8.29 24.32
CA ALA A 464 -24.33 -9.19 24.44
C ALA A 464 -24.05 -9.59 25.90
N GLY A 465 -24.51 -8.76 26.87
CA GLY A 465 -24.39 -9.03 28.30
C GLY A 465 -22.96 -9.00 28.83
N HIS A 466 -22.80 -9.51 30.05
CA HIS A 466 -21.53 -9.54 30.73
C HIS A 466 -20.77 -10.84 30.42
N SER A 467 -19.85 -10.78 29.43
CA SER A 467 -18.96 -11.88 29.09
C SER A 467 -17.57 -11.32 28.75
N HIS A 468 -16.57 -12.18 28.54
CA HIS A 468 -15.24 -11.74 28.10
C HIS A 468 -15.33 -10.96 26.78
N SER A 469 -16.06 -11.49 25.80
CA SER A 469 -16.29 -10.84 24.51
C SER A 469 -17.71 -10.26 24.44
N PRO A 470 -17.88 -8.96 24.15
CA PRO A 470 -19.19 -8.32 24.07
C PRO A 470 -19.86 -8.60 22.72
N GLN A 471 -20.01 -9.89 22.37
CA GLN A 471 -20.53 -10.31 21.08
C GLN A 471 -21.77 -11.18 21.21
N THR A 472 -22.71 -11.04 20.28
CA THR A 472 -23.84 -11.92 20.09
C THR A 472 -23.93 -12.37 18.65
N LEU A 473 -23.74 -13.67 18.40
CA LEU A 473 -23.70 -14.23 17.03
C LEU A 473 -24.94 -13.90 16.22
N ARG A 474 -26.13 -13.93 16.85
CA ARG A 474 -27.41 -13.68 16.18
C ARG A 474 -27.49 -12.27 15.58
N ASN A 475 -26.88 -11.29 16.24
CA ASN A 475 -26.99 -9.88 15.88
C ASN A 475 -25.69 -9.29 15.28
N ALA A 476 -24.64 -10.08 15.18
CA ALA A 476 -23.31 -9.60 14.78
C ALA A 476 -23.30 -8.79 13.48
N TYR A 477 -24.08 -9.21 12.50
CA TYR A 477 -24.19 -8.55 11.18
C TYR A 477 -25.51 -7.83 10.95
N ALA A 478 -26.32 -7.58 11.98
CA ALA A 478 -27.64 -6.98 11.82
C ALA A 478 -27.59 -5.60 11.14
N MET A 479 -26.57 -4.79 11.39
CA MET A 479 -26.39 -3.50 10.72
C MET A 479 -26.07 -3.67 9.23
N HIS A 480 -25.23 -4.63 8.86
CA HIS A 480 -24.92 -4.95 7.45
C HIS A 480 -26.15 -5.47 6.71
N LEU A 481 -26.92 -6.36 7.33
CA LEU A 481 -28.16 -6.90 6.77
C LEU A 481 -29.21 -5.78 6.58
N ALA A 482 -29.37 -4.90 7.57
CA ALA A 482 -30.28 -3.76 7.46
C ALA A 482 -29.89 -2.85 6.27
N PHE A 483 -28.59 -2.61 6.06
CA PHE A 483 -28.14 -1.84 4.89
C PHE A 483 -28.42 -2.59 3.58
N ALA A 484 -28.20 -3.90 3.53
CA ALA A 484 -28.49 -4.70 2.34
C ALA A 484 -29.99 -4.67 1.97
N ASP A 485 -30.87 -4.71 2.97
CA ASP A 485 -32.30 -4.80 2.79
C ASP A 485 -32.98 -3.43 2.55
N SER A 486 -32.51 -2.38 3.24
CA SER A 486 -33.18 -1.06 3.27
C SER A 486 -32.31 0.09 2.74
N GLY A 487 -31.01 -0.14 2.56
CA GLY A 487 -30.04 0.90 2.22
C GLY A 487 -29.64 1.81 3.38
N ASP A 488 -29.96 1.45 4.65
CA ASP A 488 -29.64 2.24 5.84
C ASP A 488 -29.36 1.33 7.04
N MET A 489 -28.16 1.42 7.62
CA MET A 489 -27.78 0.62 8.81
C MET A 489 -28.60 0.94 10.06
N ARG A 490 -29.21 2.15 10.14
CA ARG A 490 -30.05 2.56 11.27
C ARG A 490 -31.36 1.76 11.37
N ALA A 491 -31.78 1.09 10.30
CA ALA A 491 -32.92 0.20 10.30
C ALA A 491 -32.66 -1.15 10.99
N ALA A 492 -31.45 -1.39 11.48
CA ALA A 492 -31.08 -2.63 12.15
C ALA A 492 -31.98 -2.89 13.39
N LYS A 493 -32.40 -4.15 13.52
CA LYS A 493 -33.16 -4.64 14.66
C LYS A 493 -32.41 -5.79 15.28
N PHE A 494 -32.17 -5.71 16.58
CA PHE A 494 -31.55 -6.81 17.33
C PHE A 494 -32.62 -7.69 17.94
N THR A 495 -32.39 -8.99 17.85
CA THR A 495 -33.27 -10.01 18.46
C THR A 495 -32.63 -10.56 19.73
N LYS A 496 -33.48 -10.84 20.75
CA LYS A 496 -33.03 -11.47 22.00
C LYS A 496 -32.66 -12.93 21.82
#